data_5a07ac8576723ae2fe96d66689c053e8
#
_entry.id   5a07ac8576723ae2fe96d66689c053e8
#
_cell.length_a   1.000
_cell.length_b   1.000
_cell.length_c   1.000
_cell.angle_alpha   90.00
_cell.angle_beta   90.00
_cell.angle_gamma   90.00
#
_symmetry.space_group_name_H-M   'P 1'
#
loop_
_entity.id
_entity.type
_entity.pdbx_description
1 polymer ?
#
loop_
_entity_poly.entity_id
_entity_poly.type
_entity_poly.pdbx_seq_one_letter_code
_entity_poly.pdbx_strand_id
1 'polypeptide(L)'
;AGKQLNRFCASGLEAVNSAAAQIMSGMSDLCIGGGLESMSRVPMNSVGGALGVDPQVAYGNYIVPQGISADLIATKYGFNRDDVDSYAVESQKRASNARDKGYFNNSIVPVVDLHGEVLLDHDEAIRSGTTMEDLAKLKPSFSDLGTTYGFDSVAIQRYPEVERMEHIHHAGNSSVIVDGSSVVLIGTKEVGKELGLKPRARIVGFSSTGTEPTIMLTGPGPSAKKVLKRCGMTKNDIDLFELNEAFAVVVLRYMQEMDISHDQINVNGGAIAMGHPLGATGAMVLGTMLDEMERQDLNTGLVNLCIGGGMGTSTIIERCN
;
A
#
# COMPACT_ATOMS: atom_id res chain seq x y z
N ALA A 1 -16.92 21.38 -3.96
CA ALA A 1 -15.95 21.87 -2.95
C ALA A 1 -14.83 20.85 -2.75
N GLY A 2 -13.59 21.33 -2.62
CA GLY A 2 -12.42 20.46 -2.39
C GLY A 2 -12.18 20.25 -0.89
N LYS A 3 -11.71 19.05 -0.53
CA LYS A 3 -11.24 18.69 0.81
C LYS A 3 -9.87 18.04 0.67
N GLN A 4 -8.90 18.50 1.44
CA GLN A 4 -7.59 17.87 1.53
C GLN A 4 -7.49 17.09 2.83
N LEU A 5 -6.89 15.90 2.76
CA LEU A 5 -6.58 15.08 3.92
C LEU A 5 -5.17 14.53 3.79
N ASN A 6 -4.56 14.23 4.94
CA ASN A 6 -3.30 13.53 5.00
C ASN A 6 -3.43 12.36 5.99
N ARG A 7 -3.16 11.15 5.51
CA ARG A 7 -3.08 9.93 6.29
C ARG A 7 -1.88 9.09 5.85
N PHE A 8 -0.76 9.76 5.57
CA PHE A 8 0.47 9.14 5.10
C PHE A 8 0.22 8.19 3.90
N CYS A 9 0.75 6.98 3.95
CA CYS A 9 0.66 5.96 2.89
C CYS A 9 -0.77 5.64 2.42
N ALA A 10 -1.79 5.85 3.24
CA ALA A 10 -3.17 5.52 2.90
C ALA A 10 -4.01 6.72 2.48
N SER A 11 -3.44 7.91 2.30
CA SER A 11 -4.21 9.13 1.98
C SER A 11 -5.11 8.93 0.77
N GLY A 12 -4.62 8.31 -0.30
CA GLY A 12 -5.42 8.04 -1.51
C GLY A 12 -6.63 7.14 -1.25
N LEU A 13 -6.45 6.02 -0.51
CA LEU A 13 -7.56 5.14 -0.18
C LEU A 13 -8.53 5.79 0.81
N GLU A 14 -8.03 6.57 1.77
CA GLU A 14 -8.87 7.33 2.70
C GLU A 14 -9.69 8.42 2.00
N ALA A 15 -9.14 9.05 0.95
CA ALA A 15 -9.88 9.98 0.12
C ALA A 15 -11.04 9.27 -0.63
N VAL A 16 -10.78 8.09 -1.19
CA VAL A 16 -11.81 7.23 -1.80
C VAL A 16 -12.86 6.81 -0.77
N ASN A 17 -12.45 6.32 0.40
CA ASN A 17 -13.37 5.90 1.47
C ASN A 17 -14.20 7.07 2.01
N SER A 18 -13.60 8.26 2.16
CA SER A 18 -14.30 9.47 2.57
C SER A 18 -15.32 9.93 1.53
N ALA A 19 -14.99 9.85 0.25
CA ALA A 19 -15.91 10.13 -0.86
C ALA A 19 -17.07 9.13 -0.85
N ALA A 20 -16.79 7.83 -0.71
CA ALA A 20 -17.82 6.80 -0.58
C ALA A 20 -18.73 7.02 0.62
N ALA A 21 -18.17 7.40 1.79
CA ALA A 21 -18.96 7.71 2.98
C ALA A 21 -19.92 8.90 2.75
N GLN A 22 -19.49 9.94 2.03
CA GLN A 22 -20.35 11.08 1.68
C GLN A 22 -21.49 10.67 0.76
N ILE A 23 -21.23 9.81 -0.23
CA ILE A 23 -22.26 9.25 -1.10
C ILE A 23 -23.24 8.39 -0.31
N MET A 24 -22.73 7.46 0.51
CA MET A 24 -23.55 6.54 1.33
C MET A 24 -24.42 7.29 2.36
N SER A 25 -23.98 8.44 2.84
CA SER A 25 -24.72 9.28 3.81
C SER A 25 -25.74 10.22 3.13
N GLY A 26 -25.77 10.28 1.80
CA GLY A 26 -26.61 11.22 1.06
C GLY A 26 -26.13 12.67 1.08
N MET A 27 -24.87 12.93 1.51
CA MET A 27 -24.31 14.28 1.53
C MET A 27 -23.90 14.74 0.12
N SER A 28 -23.56 13.80 -0.76
CA SER A 28 -23.15 14.06 -2.15
C SER A 28 -23.62 12.92 -3.04
N ASP A 29 -23.87 13.23 -4.30
CA ASP A 29 -24.28 12.24 -5.30
C ASP A 29 -23.13 11.80 -6.19
N LEU A 30 -22.11 12.64 -6.34
CA LEU A 30 -20.92 12.38 -7.13
C LEU A 30 -19.67 13.01 -6.47
N CYS A 31 -18.62 12.24 -6.32
CA CYS A 31 -17.35 12.67 -5.74
C CYS A 31 -16.17 12.12 -6.53
N ILE A 32 -15.04 12.81 -6.43
CA ILE A 32 -13.74 12.30 -6.85
C ILE A 32 -12.91 12.06 -5.59
N GLY A 33 -12.41 10.84 -5.42
CA GLY A 33 -11.43 10.48 -4.40
C GLY A 33 -10.10 10.10 -5.05
N GLY A 34 -9.00 10.47 -4.44
CA GLY A 34 -7.68 10.16 -4.99
C GLY A 34 -6.58 10.89 -4.28
N GLY A 35 -5.42 10.96 -4.90
CA GLY A 35 -4.30 11.68 -4.33
C GLY A 35 -3.12 11.83 -5.26
N LEU A 36 -2.15 12.58 -4.81
CA LEU A 36 -0.88 12.79 -5.48
C LEU A 36 0.26 12.81 -4.46
N GLU A 37 1.44 12.47 -4.90
CA GLU A 37 2.68 12.66 -4.16
C GLU A 37 3.78 13.05 -5.12
N SER A 38 4.57 14.05 -4.76
CA SER A 38 5.77 14.45 -5.51
C SER A 38 6.99 14.29 -4.60
N MET A 39 7.43 13.05 -4.43
CA MET A 39 8.53 12.71 -3.53
C MET A 39 9.88 13.22 -4.04
N SER A 40 10.00 13.49 -5.35
CA SER A 40 11.16 14.13 -5.94
C SER A 40 11.33 15.59 -5.50
N ARG A 41 10.22 16.28 -5.15
CA ARG A 41 10.20 17.70 -4.76
C ARG A 41 9.97 17.91 -3.27
N VAL A 42 9.23 17.02 -2.62
CA VAL A 42 8.85 17.09 -1.21
C VAL A 42 9.41 15.85 -0.50
N PRO A 43 10.60 15.96 0.12
CA PRO A 43 11.20 14.83 0.81
C PRO A 43 10.30 14.28 1.93
N MET A 44 10.38 12.97 2.18
CA MET A 44 9.69 12.35 3.31
C MET A 44 10.03 13.07 4.62
N ASN A 45 9.04 13.21 5.52
CA ASN A 45 9.13 13.90 6.80
C ASN A 45 9.30 15.43 6.73
N SER A 46 9.34 16.04 5.54
CA SER A 46 9.46 17.50 5.41
C SER A 46 8.21 18.27 5.86
N VAL A 47 7.06 17.59 5.97
CA VAL A 47 5.81 18.19 6.47
C VAL A 47 5.83 18.46 7.97
N GLY A 48 6.84 17.96 8.70
CA GLY A 48 6.92 18.07 10.15
C GLY A 48 5.87 17.23 10.88
N GLY A 49 5.56 17.66 12.10
CA GLY A 49 4.57 17.00 12.96
C GLY A 49 5.18 16.35 14.19
N ALA A 50 4.44 16.35 15.29
CA ALA A 50 4.92 15.92 16.60
C ALA A 50 5.48 14.50 16.60
N LEU A 51 4.92 13.61 15.79
CA LEU A 51 5.36 12.20 15.71
C LEU A 51 6.84 12.06 15.33
N GLY A 52 7.36 12.95 14.48
CA GLY A 52 8.74 12.89 13.99
C GLY A 52 9.70 13.86 14.66
N VAL A 53 9.19 14.93 15.31
CA VAL A 53 10.03 16.03 15.81
C VAL A 53 9.89 16.30 17.30
N ASP A 54 8.84 15.82 17.97
CA ASP A 54 8.66 15.98 19.41
C ASP A 54 9.17 14.76 20.17
N PRO A 55 10.27 14.88 20.94
CA PRO A 55 10.83 13.75 21.67
C PRO A 55 9.86 13.12 22.68
N GLN A 56 8.98 13.90 23.30
CA GLN A 56 8.01 13.37 24.27
C GLN A 56 6.98 12.46 23.56
N VAL A 57 6.53 12.87 22.36
CA VAL A 57 5.62 12.07 21.55
C VAL A 57 6.33 10.83 21.01
N ALA A 58 7.53 10.99 20.46
CA ALA A 58 8.30 9.90 19.87
C ALA A 58 8.67 8.84 20.92
N TYR A 59 9.27 9.24 22.05
CA TYR A 59 9.66 8.33 23.12
C TYR A 59 8.45 7.75 23.87
N GLY A 60 7.43 8.55 24.15
CA GLY A 60 6.22 8.08 24.84
C GLY A 60 5.46 6.98 24.06
N ASN A 61 5.65 6.90 22.75
CA ASN A 61 5.04 5.91 21.87
C ASN A 61 6.04 4.92 21.26
N TYR A 62 7.31 4.93 21.67
CA TYR A 62 8.36 4.07 21.13
C TYR A 62 8.44 4.11 19.60
N ILE A 63 8.32 5.31 19.01
CA ILE A 63 8.36 5.49 17.56
C ILE A 63 9.77 5.23 17.04
N VAL A 64 9.85 4.40 16.01
CA VAL A 64 11.07 4.09 15.27
C VAL A 64 10.87 4.34 13.78
N PRO A 65 11.95 4.52 12.99
CA PRO A 65 11.84 4.58 11.54
C PRO A 65 11.16 3.33 10.96
N GLN A 66 10.38 3.48 9.88
CA GLN A 66 9.61 2.36 9.29
C GLN A 66 10.46 1.14 8.91
N GLY A 67 11.69 1.35 8.45
CA GLY A 67 12.60 0.25 8.13
C GLY A 67 13.00 -0.57 9.37
N ILE A 68 13.13 0.08 10.53
CA ILE A 68 13.33 -0.62 11.81
C ILE A 68 12.07 -1.42 12.17
N SER A 69 10.88 -0.87 11.95
CA SER A 69 9.62 -1.61 12.13
C SER A 69 9.53 -2.83 11.20
N ALA A 70 9.98 -2.70 9.96
CA ALA A 70 10.02 -3.81 9.01
C ALA A 70 10.99 -4.91 9.47
N ASP A 71 12.21 -4.54 9.91
CA ASP A 71 13.17 -5.47 10.46
C ASP A 71 12.68 -6.11 11.78
N LEU A 72 11.93 -5.36 12.60
CA LEU A 72 11.27 -5.89 13.80
C LEU A 72 10.21 -6.96 13.44
N ILE A 73 9.39 -6.71 12.41
CA ILE A 73 8.43 -7.71 11.92
C ILE A 73 9.17 -8.97 11.46
N ALA A 74 10.22 -8.81 10.66
CA ALA A 74 11.00 -9.94 10.18
C ALA A 74 11.57 -10.76 11.34
N THR A 75 12.26 -10.12 12.27
CA THR A 75 12.84 -10.76 13.44
C THR A 75 11.79 -11.47 14.30
N LYS A 76 10.71 -10.76 14.63
CA LYS A 76 9.65 -11.26 15.53
C LYS A 76 8.88 -12.44 14.95
N TYR A 77 8.62 -12.44 13.66
CA TYR A 77 7.80 -13.47 12.99
C TYR A 77 8.61 -14.49 12.20
N GLY A 78 9.96 -14.43 12.29
CA GLY A 78 10.87 -15.43 11.76
C GLY A 78 11.08 -15.40 10.25
N PHE A 79 10.94 -14.24 9.62
CA PHE A 79 11.29 -14.05 8.20
C PHE A 79 12.78 -13.74 8.07
N ASN A 80 13.43 -14.39 7.11
CA ASN A 80 14.84 -14.20 6.82
C ASN A 80 15.05 -13.36 5.54
N ARG A 81 16.31 -13.12 5.20
CA ARG A 81 16.71 -12.35 4.03
C ARG A 81 16.20 -12.97 2.73
N ASP A 82 16.29 -14.28 2.60
CA ASP A 82 15.87 -14.98 1.37
C ASP A 82 14.35 -14.91 1.17
N ASP A 83 13.57 -14.90 2.25
CA ASP A 83 12.10 -14.74 2.17
C ASP A 83 11.72 -13.38 1.56
N VAL A 84 12.31 -12.29 2.06
CA VAL A 84 11.97 -10.93 1.60
C VAL A 84 12.55 -10.64 0.21
N ASP A 85 13.72 -11.19 -0.13
CA ASP A 85 14.31 -11.03 -1.45
C ASP A 85 13.56 -11.86 -2.50
N SER A 86 13.15 -13.09 -2.20
CA SER A 86 12.35 -13.90 -3.13
C SER A 86 10.99 -13.28 -3.42
N TYR A 87 10.35 -12.68 -2.39
CA TYR A 87 9.13 -11.91 -2.60
C TYR A 87 9.37 -10.72 -3.55
N ALA A 88 10.46 -9.98 -3.34
CA ALA A 88 10.80 -8.81 -4.17
C ALA A 88 11.09 -9.19 -5.63
N VAL A 89 11.80 -10.29 -5.88
CA VAL A 89 12.03 -10.84 -7.23
C VAL A 89 10.70 -11.19 -7.90
N GLU A 90 9.79 -11.84 -7.19
CA GLU A 90 8.47 -12.17 -7.74
C GLU A 90 7.62 -10.94 -8.01
N SER A 91 7.66 -9.91 -7.15
CA SER A 91 6.98 -8.63 -7.41
C SER A 91 7.48 -7.98 -8.71
N GLN A 92 8.79 -7.89 -8.92
CA GLN A 92 9.39 -7.37 -10.16
C GLN A 92 8.97 -8.18 -11.39
N LYS A 93 8.99 -9.50 -11.29
CA LYS A 93 8.59 -10.40 -12.37
C LYS A 93 7.12 -10.24 -12.74
N ARG A 94 6.22 -10.15 -11.74
CA ARG A 94 4.78 -9.95 -11.93
C ARG A 94 4.50 -8.60 -12.57
N ALA A 95 5.12 -7.52 -12.07
CA ALA A 95 4.94 -6.17 -12.62
C ALA A 95 5.45 -6.08 -14.06
N SER A 96 6.61 -6.68 -14.36
CA SER A 96 7.14 -6.73 -15.73
C SER A 96 6.21 -7.49 -16.67
N ASN A 97 5.72 -8.67 -16.26
CA ASN A 97 4.77 -9.44 -17.05
C ASN A 97 3.45 -8.68 -17.30
N ALA A 98 2.93 -8.00 -16.26
CA ALA A 98 1.69 -7.23 -16.38
C ALA A 98 1.86 -6.04 -17.33
N ARG A 99 2.97 -5.29 -17.22
CA ARG A 99 3.33 -4.21 -18.14
C ARG A 99 3.44 -4.72 -19.58
N ASP A 100 4.23 -5.77 -19.81
CA ASP A 100 4.52 -6.30 -21.14
C ASP A 100 3.28 -6.89 -21.82
N LYS A 101 2.30 -7.35 -21.04
CA LYS A 101 0.99 -7.81 -21.51
C LYS A 101 -0.09 -6.74 -21.57
N GLY A 102 0.23 -5.49 -21.18
CA GLY A 102 -0.70 -4.37 -21.23
C GLY A 102 -1.82 -4.41 -20.20
N TYR A 103 -1.64 -5.10 -19.06
CA TYR A 103 -2.69 -5.22 -18.03
C TYR A 103 -3.02 -3.87 -17.37
N PHE A 104 -2.11 -2.90 -17.43
CA PHE A 104 -2.29 -1.56 -16.89
C PHE A 104 -2.81 -0.53 -17.90
N ASN A 105 -3.00 -0.90 -19.17
CA ASN A 105 -3.29 0.05 -20.25
C ASN A 105 -4.63 0.80 -20.07
N ASN A 106 -5.58 0.23 -19.31
CA ASN A 106 -6.88 0.86 -19.07
C ASN A 106 -6.85 1.90 -17.93
N SER A 107 -5.85 1.85 -17.06
CA SER A 107 -5.75 2.74 -15.89
C SER A 107 -4.60 3.74 -15.98
N ILE A 108 -3.55 3.47 -16.75
CA ILE A 108 -2.45 4.42 -16.94
C ILE A 108 -2.91 5.56 -17.84
N VAL A 109 -2.77 6.79 -17.34
CA VAL A 109 -2.96 8.02 -18.10
C VAL A 109 -1.57 8.58 -18.42
N PRO A 110 -1.18 8.65 -19.71
CA PRO A 110 0.11 9.20 -20.09
C PRO A 110 0.29 10.65 -19.62
N VAL A 111 1.49 10.96 -19.14
CA VAL A 111 1.89 12.35 -18.86
C VAL A 111 2.29 12.99 -20.17
N VAL A 112 1.64 14.10 -20.50
CA VAL A 112 1.90 14.85 -21.73
C VAL A 112 2.33 16.27 -21.39
N ASP A 113 3.11 16.88 -22.29
CA ASP A 113 3.46 18.29 -22.18
C ASP A 113 2.32 19.21 -22.68
N LEU A 114 2.58 20.52 -22.69
CA LEU A 114 1.61 21.53 -23.13
C LEU A 114 1.30 21.45 -24.64
N HIS A 115 2.10 20.74 -25.43
CA HIS A 115 1.93 20.55 -26.87
C HIS A 115 1.28 19.20 -27.21
N GLY A 116 1.05 18.35 -26.18
CA GLY A 116 0.46 17.03 -26.34
C GLY A 116 1.49 15.92 -26.61
N GLU A 117 2.79 16.22 -26.53
CA GLU A 117 3.83 15.20 -26.64
C GLU A 117 3.87 14.34 -25.37
N VAL A 118 3.91 13.02 -25.54
CA VAL A 118 3.98 12.07 -24.43
C VAL A 118 5.36 12.12 -23.79
N LEU A 119 5.40 12.50 -22.51
CA LEU A 119 6.62 12.52 -21.71
C LEU A 119 6.85 11.18 -21.00
N LEU A 120 5.77 10.54 -20.55
CA LEU A 120 5.84 9.26 -19.85
C LEU A 120 4.50 8.53 -19.97
N ASP A 121 4.53 7.26 -20.34
CA ASP A 121 3.36 6.39 -20.55
C ASP A 121 3.43 5.05 -19.79
N HIS A 122 4.45 4.86 -18.95
CA HIS A 122 4.68 3.62 -18.20
C HIS A 122 5.42 3.86 -16.88
N ASP A 123 5.39 2.89 -15.98
CA ASP A 123 6.16 2.90 -14.74
C ASP A 123 7.66 2.69 -15.00
N GLU A 124 8.49 3.68 -14.64
CA GLU A 124 9.93 3.68 -14.91
C GLU A 124 10.74 2.74 -13.99
N ALA A 125 10.17 2.40 -12.82
CA ALA A 125 10.89 1.70 -11.76
C ALA A 125 10.99 0.18 -11.96
N ILE A 126 10.19 -0.42 -12.86
CA ILE A 126 10.13 -1.87 -13.08
C ILE A 126 11.47 -2.39 -13.64
N ARG A 127 12.06 -3.35 -12.94
CA ARG A 127 13.36 -3.96 -13.27
C ARG A 127 13.19 -5.45 -13.58
N SER A 128 12.82 -5.76 -14.82
CA SER A 128 12.47 -7.11 -15.29
C SER A 128 13.56 -8.18 -15.11
N GLY A 129 14.83 -7.77 -14.96
CA GLY A 129 15.96 -8.70 -14.81
C GLY A 129 16.44 -8.89 -13.37
N THR A 130 15.68 -8.47 -12.36
CA THR A 130 16.07 -8.60 -10.95
C THR A 130 16.20 -10.06 -10.53
N THR A 131 17.36 -10.44 -9.96
CA THR A 131 17.65 -11.79 -9.48
C THR A 131 17.95 -11.82 -7.98
N MET A 132 17.86 -12.99 -7.36
CA MET A 132 18.30 -13.20 -5.98
C MET A 132 19.77 -12.83 -5.77
N GLU A 133 20.64 -13.16 -6.75
CA GLU A 133 22.07 -12.84 -6.69
C GLU A 133 22.33 -11.34 -6.72
N ASP A 134 21.51 -10.55 -7.41
CA ASP A 134 21.63 -9.09 -7.42
C ASP A 134 21.18 -8.50 -6.10
N LEU A 135 20.07 -8.98 -5.54
CA LEU A 135 19.57 -8.54 -4.25
C LEU A 135 20.52 -8.91 -3.11
N ALA A 136 21.13 -10.09 -3.13
CA ALA A 136 22.09 -10.54 -2.13
C ALA A 136 23.32 -9.61 -1.98
N LYS A 137 23.69 -8.86 -3.02
CA LYS A 137 24.79 -7.88 -3.00
C LYS A 137 24.44 -6.60 -2.22
N LEU A 138 23.14 -6.33 -2.00
CA LEU A 138 22.67 -5.11 -1.34
C LEU A 138 22.82 -5.23 0.18
N LYS A 139 23.38 -4.19 0.79
CA LYS A 139 23.51 -4.11 2.24
C LYS A 139 22.17 -3.70 2.87
N PRO A 140 21.85 -4.18 4.09
CA PRO A 140 20.70 -3.68 4.84
C PRO A 140 20.75 -2.16 5.01
N SER A 141 19.66 -1.48 4.67
CA SER A 141 19.62 -0.02 4.64
C SER A 141 19.39 0.62 6.01
N PHE A 142 18.90 -0.15 6.98
CA PHE A 142 18.48 0.39 8.28
C PHE A 142 19.38 -0.02 9.44
N SER A 143 20.43 -0.78 9.19
CA SER A 143 21.38 -1.27 10.22
C SER A 143 22.01 -0.12 11.01
N ASP A 144 22.48 0.94 10.35
CA ASP A 144 23.08 2.09 11.03
C ASP A 144 22.05 2.86 11.88
N LEU A 145 20.81 2.99 11.40
CA LEU A 145 19.72 3.58 12.18
C LEU A 145 19.43 2.77 13.44
N GLY A 146 19.41 1.45 13.33
CA GLY A 146 19.22 0.55 14.46
C GLY A 146 20.36 0.62 15.47
N THR A 147 21.57 0.29 15.03
CA THR A 147 22.72 0.09 15.91
C THR A 147 23.39 1.38 16.36
N THR A 148 23.68 2.30 15.42
CA THR A 148 24.42 3.54 15.70
C THR A 148 23.53 4.62 16.30
N TYR A 149 22.31 4.78 15.77
CA TYR A 149 21.35 5.77 16.28
C TYR A 149 20.44 5.23 17.38
N GLY A 150 20.55 3.95 17.74
CA GLY A 150 19.93 3.35 18.91
C GLY A 150 18.47 2.95 18.77
N PHE A 151 17.89 2.98 17.55
CA PHE A 151 16.48 2.63 17.36
C PHE A 151 16.18 1.14 17.63
N ASP A 152 17.17 0.25 17.52
CA ASP A 152 17.01 -1.15 17.96
C ASP A 152 16.70 -1.24 19.45
N SER A 153 17.38 -0.46 20.27
CA SER A 153 17.13 -0.41 21.71
C SER A 153 15.72 0.08 22.03
N VAL A 154 15.21 1.05 21.26
CA VAL A 154 13.83 1.54 21.41
C VAL A 154 12.83 0.43 21.05
N ALA A 155 13.04 -0.27 19.94
CA ALA A 155 12.19 -1.38 19.52
C ALA A 155 12.18 -2.54 20.51
N ILE A 156 13.37 -2.95 21.01
CA ILE A 156 13.52 -4.04 21.98
C ILE A 156 12.90 -3.69 23.34
N GLN A 157 12.96 -2.42 23.78
CA GLN A 157 12.27 -2.00 25.00
C GLN A 157 10.77 -2.25 24.92
N ARG A 158 10.17 -2.08 23.74
CA ARG A 158 8.75 -2.34 23.52
C ARG A 158 8.45 -3.83 23.29
N TYR A 159 9.39 -4.56 22.70
CA TYR A 159 9.31 -5.98 22.35
C TYR A 159 10.44 -6.77 23.03
N PRO A 160 10.41 -6.93 24.36
CA PRO A 160 11.52 -7.53 25.12
C PRO A 160 11.75 -9.03 24.80
N GLU A 161 10.81 -9.67 24.13
CA GLU A 161 10.98 -11.02 23.59
C GLU A 161 11.93 -11.07 22.38
N VAL A 162 12.26 -9.93 21.77
CA VAL A 162 13.25 -9.80 20.70
C VAL A 162 14.61 -9.49 21.33
N GLU A 163 15.48 -10.48 21.40
CA GLU A 163 16.82 -10.32 22.02
C GLU A 163 17.76 -9.47 21.16
N ARG A 164 17.63 -9.58 19.84
CA ARG A 164 18.46 -8.87 18.85
C ARG A 164 17.68 -8.63 17.59
N MET A 165 17.84 -7.45 16.97
CA MET A 165 17.26 -7.11 15.67
C MET A 165 18.10 -7.71 14.53
N GLU A 166 17.43 -8.32 13.57
CA GLU A 166 18.02 -8.77 12.30
C GLU A 166 17.67 -7.77 11.20
N HIS A 167 18.69 -7.11 10.65
CA HIS A 167 18.51 -6.14 9.57
C HIS A 167 18.60 -6.83 8.22
N ILE A 168 17.48 -6.89 7.51
CA ILE A 168 17.36 -7.60 6.23
C ILE A 168 16.78 -6.74 5.10
N HIS A 169 16.18 -5.58 5.44
CA HIS A 169 15.56 -4.73 4.43
C HIS A 169 16.55 -3.77 3.78
N HIS A 170 16.40 -3.60 2.47
CA HIS A 170 17.20 -2.72 1.63
C HIS A 170 16.37 -2.21 0.43
N ALA A 171 16.95 -1.35 -0.39
CA ALA A 171 16.25 -0.71 -1.50
C ALA A 171 15.61 -1.70 -2.50
N GLY A 172 16.12 -2.95 -2.61
CA GLY A 172 15.61 -3.94 -3.54
C GLY A 172 14.39 -4.72 -3.04
N ASN A 173 14.10 -4.72 -1.73
CA ASN A 173 12.95 -5.41 -1.12
C ASN A 173 12.04 -4.45 -0.33
N SER A 174 12.16 -3.15 -0.63
CA SER A 174 11.35 -2.05 -0.10
C SER A 174 10.74 -1.28 -1.26
N SER A 175 9.67 -0.55 -1.02
CA SER A 175 9.01 0.26 -2.04
C SER A 175 9.93 1.34 -2.62
N VAL A 176 9.82 1.58 -3.92
CA VAL A 176 10.59 2.62 -4.61
C VAL A 176 9.96 3.99 -4.34
N ILE A 177 10.82 5.02 -4.15
CA ILE A 177 10.42 6.42 -4.04
C ILE A 177 10.15 6.94 -5.45
N VAL A 178 8.94 7.41 -5.70
CA VAL A 178 8.47 7.89 -7.01
C VAL A 178 7.49 9.04 -6.85
N ASP A 179 7.27 9.78 -7.95
CA ASP A 179 6.14 10.70 -8.08
C ASP A 179 4.94 9.94 -8.66
N GLY A 180 3.73 10.36 -8.33
CA GLY A 180 2.53 9.76 -8.89
C GLY A 180 1.25 10.46 -8.47
N SER A 181 0.20 10.25 -9.27
CA SER A 181 -1.16 10.71 -8.98
C SER A 181 -2.17 9.67 -9.42
N SER A 182 -3.32 9.64 -8.74
CA SER A 182 -4.42 8.74 -9.07
C SER A 182 -5.75 9.31 -8.63
N VAL A 183 -6.82 9.01 -9.37
CA VAL A 183 -8.17 9.45 -9.07
C VAL A 183 -9.20 8.35 -9.34
N VAL A 184 -10.26 8.33 -8.55
CA VAL A 184 -11.40 7.44 -8.69
C VAL A 184 -12.68 8.29 -8.66
N LEU A 185 -13.55 8.10 -9.64
CA LEU A 185 -14.88 8.70 -9.66
C LEU A 185 -15.87 7.78 -8.91
N ILE A 186 -16.59 8.33 -7.95
CA ILE A 186 -17.52 7.60 -7.08
C ILE A 186 -18.86 8.34 -7.09
N GLY A 187 -19.95 7.60 -7.26
CA GLY A 187 -21.28 8.21 -7.29
C GLY A 187 -22.39 7.25 -6.93
N THR A 188 -23.61 7.79 -6.83
CA THR A 188 -24.82 6.97 -6.76
C THR A 188 -25.08 6.30 -8.12
N LYS A 189 -25.83 5.21 -8.10
CA LYS A 189 -26.22 4.51 -9.33
C LYS A 189 -27.07 5.41 -10.25
N GLU A 190 -27.90 6.27 -9.64
CA GLU A 190 -28.79 7.20 -10.31
C GLU A 190 -28.00 8.25 -11.11
N VAL A 191 -27.05 8.94 -10.47
CA VAL A 191 -26.20 9.93 -11.13
C VAL A 191 -25.32 9.28 -12.21
N GLY A 192 -24.78 8.08 -11.95
CA GLY A 192 -24.05 7.34 -12.97
C GLY A 192 -24.89 7.11 -14.23
N LYS A 193 -26.16 6.73 -14.06
CA LYS A 193 -27.08 6.52 -15.16
C LYS A 193 -27.42 7.82 -15.90
N GLU A 194 -27.66 8.91 -15.16
CA GLU A 194 -27.95 10.23 -15.75
C GLU A 194 -26.78 10.76 -16.59
N LEU A 195 -25.55 10.50 -16.15
CA LEU A 195 -24.33 10.89 -16.86
C LEU A 195 -23.91 9.89 -17.95
N GLY A 196 -24.63 8.80 -18.15
CA GLY A 196 -24.28 7.76 -19.12
C GLY A 196 -23.04 6.96 -18.75
N LEU A 197 -22.66 6.96 -17.47
CA LEU A 197 -21.50 6.23 -16.95
C LEU A 197 -21.88 4.79 -16.62
N LYS A 198 -21.02 3.85 -16.99
CA LYS A 198 -21.15 2.45 -16.62
C LYS A 198 -20.38 2.21 -15.32
N PRO A 199 -21.03 1.76 -14.23
CA PRO A 199 -20.32 1.42 -13.01
C PRO A 199 -19.43 0.19 -13.25
N ARG A 200 -18.18 0.24 -12.81
CA ARG A 200 -17.24 -0.88 -12.89
C ARG A 200 -17.32 -1.76 -11.63
N ALA A 201 -17.41 -1.11 -10.47
CA ALA A 201 -17.55 -1.81 -9.18
C ALA A 201 -18.39 -0.98 -8.20
N ARG A 202 -18.88 -1.64 -7.15
CA ARG A 202 -19.44 -0.98 -5.97
C ARG A 202 -18.48 -1.12 -4.77
N ILE A 203 -18.42 -0.09 -3.94
CA ILE A 203 -17.74 -0.18 -2.65
C ILE A 203 -18.68 -0.88 -1.69
N VAL A 204 -18.28 -2.07 -1.21
CA VAL A 204 -19.06 -2.89 -0.26
C VAL A 204 -18.90 -2.37 1.15
N GLY A 205 -17.68 -2.03 1.53
CA GLY A 205 -17.37 -1.47 2.83
C GLY A 205 -15.90 -1.15 2.99
N PHE A 206 -15.60 -0.42 4.05
CA PHE A 206 -14.24 -0.03 4.39
C PHE A 206 -14.04 0.03 5.90
N SER A 207 -12.79 -0.03 6.32
CA SER A 207 -12.40 0.08 7.72
C SER A 207 -11.07 0.76 7.89
N SER A 208 -10.86 1.28 9.07
CA SER A 208 -9.62 1.84 9.54
C SER A 208 -9.35 1.37 10.96
N THR A 209 -8.08 1.12 11.29
CA THR A 209 -7.68 0.54 12.58
C THR A 209 -6.36 1.17 13.03
N GLY A 210 -6.29 1.53 14.32
CA GLY A 210 -5.04 1.80 15.01
C GLY A 210 -4.46 0.51 15.55
N THR A 211 -3.15 0.37 15.51
CA THR A 211 -2.37 -0.74 16.06
C THR A 211 -1.17 -0.22 16.83
N GLU A 212 -0.30 -1.08 17.29
CA GLU A 212 0.87 -0.71 18.07
C GLU A 212 1.87 0.09 17.20
N PRO A 213 2.32 1.28 17.64
CA PRO A 213 3.05 2.23 16.80
C PRO A 213 4.51 1.84 16.52
N THR A 214 5.17 1.04 17.36
CA THR A 214 6.58 0.66 17.14
C THR A 214 6.72 -0.32 15.99
N ILE A 215 5.91 -1.40 15.97
CA ILE A 215 5.88 -2.37 14.87
C ILE A 215 5.11 -1.86 13.65
N MET A 216 4.33 -0.85 13.81
CA MET A 216 3.44 -0.03 12.97
C MET A 216 2.90 -0.65 11.66
N LEU A 217 3.60 -1.54 11.00
CA LEU A 217 3.25 -2.01 9.65
C LEU A 217 2.32 -3.24 9.63
N THR A 218 1.86 -3.70 10.80
CA THR A 218 0.95 -4.86 10.94
C THR A 218 -0.53 -4.48 10.88
N GLY A 219 -0.86 -3.21 10.71
CA GLY A 219 -2.25 -2.70 10.66
C GLY A 219 -3.17 -3.31 9.60
N PRO A 220 -2.70 -3.75 8.42
CA PRO A 220 -3.54 -4.35 7.38
C PRO A 220 -4.36 -5.55 7.84
N GLY A 221 -3.77 -6.49 8.57
CA GLY A 221 -4.46 -7.70 9.06
C GLY A 221 -5.68 -7.37 9.93
N PRO A 222 -5.53 -6.62 11.04
CA PRO A 222 -6.67 -6.18 11.86
C PRO A 222 -7.71 -5.37 11.08
N SER A 223 -7.27 -4.51 10.13
CA SER A 223 -8.19 -3.73 9.31
C SER A 223 -9.00 -4.62 8.37
N ALA A 224 -8.36 -5.58 7.69
CA ALA A 224 -9.04 -6.55 6.84
C ALA A 224 -10.08 -7.37 7.62
N LYS A 225 -9.69 -7.95 8.75
CA LYS A 225 -10.61 -8.69 9.63
C LYS A 225 -11.81 -7.84 10.08
N LYS A 226 -11.58 -6.54 10.34
CA LYS A 226 -12.62 -5.60 10.75
C LYS A 226 -13.62 -5.33 9.64
N VAL A 227 -13.16 -5.07 8.41
CA VAL A 227 -14.07 -4.81 7.27
C VAL A 227 -14.82 -6.07 6.88
N LEU A 228 -14.17 -7.22 6.82
CA LEU A 228 -14.82 -8.51 6.55
C LEU A 228 -15.94 -8.77 7.53
N LYS A 229 -15.68 -8.64 8.85
CA LYS A 229 -16.71 -8.79 9.88
C LYS A 229 -17.88 -7.81 9.71
N ARG A 230 -17.61 -6.54 9.37
CA ARG A 230 -18.65 -5.53 9.14
C ARG A 230 -19.55 -5.85 7.95
N CYS A 231 -18.97 -6.45 6.92
CA CYS A 231 -19.70 -6.83 5.70
C CYS A 231 -20.33 -8.23 5.79
N GLY A 232 -20.16 -8.94 6.91
CA GLY A 232 -20.65 -10.31 7.06
C GLY A 232 -19.91 -11.32 6.18
N MET A 233 -18.65 -11.02 5.82
CA MET A 233 -17.80 -11.77 4.91
C MET A 233 -16.65 -12.45 5.66
N THR A 234 -16.05 -13.43 5.02
CA THR A 234 -14.81 -14.11 5.40
C THR A 234 -13.72 -13.90 4.34
N LYS A 235 -12.50 -14.32 4.60
CA LYS A 235 -11.43 -14.30 3.60
C LYS A 235 -11.76 -15.13 2.34
N ASN A 236 -12.58 -16.17 2.50
CA ASN A 236 -12.95 -17.08 1.39
C ASN A 236 -13.98 -16.47 0.43
N ASP A 237 -14.58 -15.34 0.81
CA ASP A 237 -15.50 -14.59 -0.04
C ASP A 237 -14.76 -13.53 -0.87
N ILE A 238 -13.43 -13.46 -0.76
CA ILE A 238 -12.56 -12.52 -1.48
C ILE A 238 -11.77 -13.30 -2.53
N ASP A 239 -11.95 -12.93 -3.80
CA ASP A 239 -11.26 -13.56 -4.92
C ASP A 239 -9.83 -13.02 -5.06
N LEU A 240 -9.60 -11.72 -4.79
CA LEU A 240 -8.34 -11.05 -4.99
C LEU A 240 -8.01 -10.09 -3.84
N PHE A 241 -6.75 -10.12 -3.41
CA PHE A 241 -6.22 -9.21 -2.40
C PHE A 241 -5.17 -8.28 -3.04
N GLU A 242 -5.16 -7.03 -2.61
CA GLU A 242 -4.09 -6.07 -2.88
C GLU A 242 -3.62 -5.45 -1.57
N LEU A 243 -2.33 -5.47 -1.33
CA LEU A 243 -1.69 -4.81 -0.20
C LEU A 243 -0.48 -4.02 -0.69
N ASN A 244 -0.43 -2.73 -0.36
CA ASN A 244 0.74 -1.93 -0.68
C ASN A 244 2.03 -2.55 -0.15
N GLU A 245 3.01 -2.72 -1.01
CA GLU A 245 4.32 -3.31 -0.71
C GLU A 245 5.28 -2.27 -0.14
N ALA A 246 4.95 -1.67 1.01
CA ALA A 246 5.89 -0.73 1.64
C ALA A 246 7.26 -1.41 1.91
N PHE A 247 7.22 -2.66 2.33
CA PHE A 247 8.35 -3.60 2.48
C PHE A 247 7.82 -5.01 2.19
N ALA A 248 8.67 -5.89 1.68
CA ALA A 248 8.29 -7.27 1.38
C ALA A 248 7.69 -7.99 2.59
N VAL A 249 8.28 -7.80 3.78
CA VAL A 249 7.81 -8.42 5.03
C VAL A 249 6.38 -8.04 5.42
N VAL A 250 5.90 -6.87 5.00
CA VAL A 250 4.52 -6.43 5.30
C VAL A 250 3.52 -7.38 4.63
N VAL A 251 3.78 -7.72 3.37
CA VAL A 251 2.93 -8.65 2.62
C VAL A 251 3.08 -10.08 3.14
N LEU A 252 4.31 -10.54 3.37
CA LEU A 252 4.57 -11.86 3.94
C LEU A 252 3.86 -12.05 5.29
N ARG A 253 3.94 -11.05 6.18
CA ARG A 253 3.24 -11.10 7.47
C ARG A 253 1.71 -11.09 7.31
N TYR A 254 1.20 -10.31 6.37
CA TYR A 254 -0.23 -10.28 6.06
C TYR A 254 -0.72 -11.64 5.53
N MET A 255 0.02 -12.25 4.59
CA MET A 255 -0.28 -13.59 4.07
C MET A 255 -0.34 -14.62 5.19
N GLN A 256 0.65 -14.60 6.10
CA GLN A 256 0.69 -15.48 7.28
C GLN A 256 -0.51 -15.24 8.21
N GLU A 257 -0.88 -13.97 8.48
CA GLU A 257 -1.97 -13.61 9.38
C GLU A 257 -3.36 -13.91 8.82
N MET A 258 -3.54 -13.70 7.53
CA MET A 258 -4.81 -13.94 6.82
C MET A 258 -4.92 -15.38 6.32
N ASP A 259 -3.84 -16.15 6.36
CA ASP A 259 -3.75 -17.50 5.84
C ASP A 259 -4.23 -17.53 4.37
N ILE A 260 -3.55 -16.75 3.52
CA ILE A 260 -3.77 -16.66 2.07
C ILE A 260 -2.48 -16.95 1.33
N SER A 261 -2.59 -17.48 0.10
CA SER A 261 -1.44 -17.78 -0.75
C SER A 261 -0.96 -16.54 -1.51
N HIS A 262 0.28 -16.55 -1.97
CA HIS A 262 0.84 -15.50 -2.81
C HIS A 262 0.11 -15.37 -4.17
N ASP A 263 -0.56 -16.44 -4.63
CA ASP A 263 -1.33 -16.41 -5.88
C ASP A 263 -2.64 -15.62 -5.78
N GLN A 264 -3.04 -15.23 -4.58
CA GLN A 264 -4.25 -14.46 -4.31
C GLN A 264 -3.97 -12.98 -4.02
N ILE A 265 -2.69 -12.58 -3.89
CA ILE A 265 -2.33 -11.23 -3.50
C ILE A 265 -1.26 -10.64 -4.41
N ASN A 266 -1.41 -9.36 -4.78
CA ASN A 266 -0.46 -8.58 -5.58
C ASN A 266 -0.04 -9.34 -6.85
N VAL A 267 -1.01 -9.90 -7.55
CA VAL A 267 -0.78 -10.82 -8.68
C VAL A 267 -0.12 -10.14 -9.88
N ASN A 268 -0.15 -8.82 -9.94
CA ASN A 268 0.52 -7.99 -10.95
C ASN A 268 1.74 -7.24 -10.39
N GLY A 269 2.32 -7.72 -9.28
CA GLY A 269 3.38 -7.00 -8.57
C GLY A 269 2.84 -5.82 -7.79
N GLY A 270 3.72 -4.97 -7.25
CA GLY A 270 3.31 -3.84 -6.42
C GLY A 270 4.39 -2.79 -6.27
N ALA A 271 4.39 -2.09 -5.15
CA ALA A 271 5.21 -0.90 -4.91
C ALA A 271 6.74 -1.17 -4.87
N ILE A 272 7.17 -2.40 -4.65
CA ILE A 272 8.60 -2.77 -4.77
C ILE A 272 9.06 -2.63 -6.23
N ALA A 273 8.18 -2.92 -7.18
CA ALA A 273 8.48 -2.81 -8.60
C ALA A 273 8.05 -1.46 -9.20
N MET A 274 6.85 -0.97 -8.86
CA MET A 274 6.22 0.18 -9.51
C MET A 274 6.34 1.48 -8.71
N GLY A 275 6.71 1.40 -7.42
CA GLY A 275 6.86 2.56 -6.56
C GLY A 275 5.65 2.84 -5.67
N HIS A 276 5.90 3.73 -4.68
CA HIS A 276 4.93 4.09 -3.64
C HIS A 276 4.83 5.61 -3.49
N PRO A 277 4.11 6.29 -4.40
CA PRO A 277 3.81 7.71 -4.23
C PRO A 277 2.71 7.84 -3.16
N LEU A 278 3.12 8.04 -1.90
CA LEU A 278 2.33 7.87 -0.66
C LEU A 278 0.85 8.28 -0.79
N GLY A 279 0.61 9.54 -1.17
CA GLY A 279 -0.74 10.09 -1.30
C GLY A 279 -1.58 9.51 -2.43
N ALA A 280 -0.95 8.98 -3.48
CA ALA A 280 -1.63 8.41 -4.64
C ALA A 280 -1.89 6.90 -4.51
N THR A 281 -1.00 6.18 -3.82
CA THR A 281 -0.94 4.70 -3.83
C THR A 281 -2.29 4.04 -3.54
N GLY A 282 -3.05 4.57 -2.58
CA GLY A 282 -4.31 3.92 -2.19
C GLY A 282 -5.35 3.83 -3.31
N ALA A 283 -5.45 4.85 -4.16
CA ALA A 283 -6.32 4.83 -5.34
C ALA A 283 -5.69 4.06 -6.51
N MET A 284 -4.34 4.06 -6.63
CA MET A 284 -3.62 3.24 -7.62
C MET A 284 -3.89 1.75 -7.43
N VAL A 285 -3.64 1.21 -6.23
CA VAL A 285 -3.84 -0.23 -5.96
C VAL A 285 -5.30 -0.64 -6.07
N LEU A 286 -6.25 0.27 -5.78
CA LEU A 286 -7.66 0.02 -6.01
C LEU A 286 -7.96 -0.12 -7.51
N GLY A 287 -7.41 0.76 -8.35
CA GLY A 287 -7.54 0.69 -9.80
C GLY A 287 -6.90 -0.57 -10.38
N THR A 288 -5.66 -0.88 -9.97
CA THR A 288 -4.93 -2.10 -10.37
C THR A 288 -5.75 -3.36 -10.07
N MET A 289 -6.29 -3.45 -8.85
CA MET A 289 -7.14 -4.58 -8.46
C MET A 289 -8.40 -4.68 -9.31
N LEU A 290 -9.07 -3.56 -9.57
CA LEU A 290 -10.29 -3.55 -10.37
C LEU A 290 -10.03 -4.00 -11.82
N ASP A 291 -8.95 -3.50 -12.45
CA ASP A 291 -8.56 -3.93 -13.79
C ASP A 291 -8.28 -5.45 -13.84
N GLU A 292 -7.62 -5.97 -12.81
CA GLU A 292 -7.32 -7.39 -12.71
C GLU A 292 -8.57 -8.26 -12.46
N MET A 293 -9.49 -7.78 -11.63
CA MET A 293 -10.79 -8.44 -11.42
C MET A 293 -11.59 -8.52 -12.73
N GLU A 294 -11.60 -7.45 -13.53
CA GLU A 294 -12.26 -7.45 -14.85
C GLU A 294 -11.56 -8.41 -15.82
N ARG A 295 -10.22 -8.41 -15.83
CA ARG A 295 -9.42 -9.26 -16.71
C ARG A 295 -9.61 -10.76 -16.45
N GLN A 296 -9.72 -11.15 -15.19
CA GLN A 296 -9.86 -12.56 -14.76
C GLN A 296 -11.31 -13.00 -14.52
N ASP A 297 -12.29 -12.12 -14.74
CA ASP A 297 -13.70 -12.38 -14.44
C ASP A 297 -13.98 -12.70 -12.96
N LEU A 298 -13.24 -12.04 -12.05
CA LEU A 298 -13.39 -12.13 -10.61
C LEU A 298 -14.42 -11.12 -10.09
N ASN A 299 -15.03 -11.40 -8.95
CA ASN A 299 -16.14 -10.58 -8.43
C ASN A 299 -15.75 -9.69 -7.26
N THR A 300 -14.92 -10.17 -6.34
CA THR A 300 -14.71 -9.49 -5.05
C THR A 300 -13.23 -9.28 -4.77
N GLY A 301 -12.87 -8.04 -4.47
CA GLY A 301 -11.50 -7.68 -4.12
C GLY A 301 -11.39 -6.92 -2.81
N LEU A 302 -10.27 -7.10 -2.11
CA LEU A 302 -9.96 -6.42 -0.86
C LEU A 302 -8.62 -5.72 -0.95
N VAL A 303 -8.63 -4.38 -0.89
CA VAL A 303 -7.44 -3.52 -0.88
C VAL A 303 -7.05 -3.16 0.54
N ASN A 304 -5.75 -3.18 0.81
CA ASN A 304 -5.19 -2.86 2.13
C ASN A 304 -3.97 -1.95 2.01
N LEU A 305 -3.77 -1.09 3.00
CA LEU A 305 -2.53 -0.35 3.20
C LEU A 305 -2.11 -0.38 4.67
N CYS A 306 -0.82 -0.57 4.91
CA CYS A 306 -0.17 -0.20 6.15
C CYS A 306 0.10 1.31 6.15
N ILE A 307 0.18 1.90 7.33
CA ILE A 307 0.31 3.34 7.49
C ILE A 307 1.30 3.62 8.62
N GLY A 308 2.21 4.56 8.42
CA GLY A 308 3.13 5.01 9.45
C GLY A 308 2.42 5.39 10.75
N GLY A 309 3.05 5.11 11.89
CA GLY A 309 2.47 5.37 13.22
C GLY A 309 1.52 4.27 13.74
N GLY A 310 1.45 3.11 13.09
CA GLY A 310 0.66 1.98 13.59
C GLY A 310 -0.80 2.03 13.18
N MET A 311 -1.09 2.15 11.90
CA MET A 311 -2.44 2.17 11.38
C MET A 311 -2.59 1.21 10.19
N GLY A 312 -3.83 0.81 9.90
CA GLY A 312 -4.21 0.07 8.71
C GLY A 312 -5.55 0.55 8.15
N THR A 313 -5.72 0.48 6.84
CA THR A 313 -7.00 0.73 6.17
C THR A 313 -7.28 -0.37 5.17
N SER A 314 -8.56 -0.67 4.97
CA SER A 314 -9.02 -1.72 4.06
C SER A 314 -10.33 -1.31 3.39
N THR A 315 -10.47 -1.69 2.12
CA THR A 315 -11.68 -1.42 1.33
C THR A 315 -12.04 -2.67 0.54
N ILE A 316 -13.30 -3.09 0.61
CA ILE A 316 -13.85 -4.19 -0.21
C ILE A 316 -14.62 -3.57 -1.36
N ILE A 317 -14.33 -4.03 -2.56
CA ILE A 317 -15.12 -3.73 -3.76
C ILE A 317 -15.69 -5.01 -4.35
N GLU A 318 -16.84 -4.88 -5.02
CA GLU A 318 -17.50 -5.93 -5.78
C GLU A 318 -17.77 -5.41 -7.19
N ARG A 319 -17.39 -6.19 -8.19
CA ARG A 319 -17.56 -5.83 -9.59
C ARG A 319 -19.04 -5.71 -9.96
N CYS A 320 -19.38 -4.74 -10.78
CA CYS A 320 -20.71 -4.60 -11.37
C CYS A 320 -20.74 -5.34 -12.72
N ASN A 321 -21.58 -6.36 -12.81
CA ASN A 321 -21.83 -7.12 -14.05
C ASN A 321 -22.86 -6.44 -14.94
#